data_2d57ea88c23ea8171ef1fca12a0837b3
#
_entry.id   2d57ea88c23ea8171ef1fca12a0837b3
#
_cell.length_a   1.000
_cell.length_b   1.000
_cell.length_c   1.000
_cell.angle_alpha   90.00
_cell.angle_beta   90.00
_cell.angle_gamma   90.00
#
_symmetry.space_group_name_H-M   'P 1'
#
loop_
_entity.id
_entity.type
_entity.pdbx_description
1 polymer ?
#
loop_
_entity_poly.entity_id
_entity_poly.type
_entity_poly.pdbx_seq_one_letter_code
_entity_poly.pdbx_strand_id
1 'polypeptide(L)'
;MSDFSRREFIKKSILLSLGASYIISCDDNDMIDSINESDSSDESDSNNNKKVIIIGAGISGLVAGYDLTIAGYDVTILEARDRIGGRVLTIRSPFSNNHYVEGGAARIKPSHDLTIAYANHFNLTLDPFYATSGNYVDFSNGNRTIIDNTTYLNTSYGSTMRKNYLKIRGGSDQLTNAFANSSELANKIYLNHAVTSITQNSDNVIVDTGVNQFQADRVLCTVPLTVLNKINFTPALSSEKQSAMNGGFRYAPATRIYIQFKNRFWENESLNGWGNTDLPEEIWQPSWDMSGNTGVLMSYLRWSAAEDMDTLNDDERNNAILNRWESIFEGSINNFDKGVSKSWVLDEWSKGAWASPTTSQNETLNESISQIEGRLHFAGEHASNDRGWMQGALFSGLRASTEIKNTN
;
A
#
# COMPACT_ATOMS: atom_id res chain seq x y z
N MET A 1 19.19 -24.24 6.45
CA MET A 1 18.20 -23.42 5.75
C MET A 1 18.50 -23.58 4.28
N SER A 2 17.64 -24.28 3.53
CA SER A 2 17.89 -24.59 2.12
C SER A 2 17.76 -23.33 1.26
N ASP A 3 18.72 -23.12 0.39
CA ASP A 3 18.71 -22.10 -0.66
C ASP A 3 17.45 -22.25 -1.53
N PHE A 4 16.42 -21.48 -1.21
CA PHE A 4 15.29 -21.29 -2.10
C PHE A 4 15.79 -20.45 -3.27
N SER A 5 15.88 -21.00 -4.47
CA SER A 5 16.33 -20.25 -5.64
C SER A 5 15.32 -19.13 -5.94
N ARG A 6 15.80 -17.96 -6.39
CA ARG A 6 14.95 -16.83 -6.87
C ARG A 6 13.83 -17.29 -7.82
N ARG A 7 14.15 -18.29 -8.63
CA ARG A 7 13.23 -18.87 -9.63
C ARG A 7 12.09 -19.69 -9.00
N GLU A 8 12.35 -20.39 -7.90
CA GLU A 8 11.31 -21.14 -7.17
C GLU A 8 10.41 -20.24 -6.36
N PHE A 9 10.95 -19.15 -5.79
CA PHE A 9 10.13 -18.14 -5.10
C PHE A 9 9.11 -17.50 -6.04
N ILE A 10 9.55 -17.11 -7.24
CA ILE A 10 8.68 -16.52 -8.26
C ILE A 10 7.67 -17.55 -8.78
N LYS A 11 8.06 -18.80 -9.03
CA LYS A 11 7.13 -19.88 -9.43
C LYS A 11 6.07 -20.14 -8.36
N LYS A 12 6.43 -20.15 -7.07
CA LYS A 12 5.46 -20.31 -5.97
C LYS A 12 4.56 -19.09 -5.80
N SER A 13 5.05 -17.88 -6.00
CA SER A 13 4.24 -16.67 -5.97
C SER A 13 3.21 -16.64 -7.10
N ILE A 14 3.56 -17.12 -8.29
CA ILE A 14 2.66 -17.25 -9.44
C ILE A 14 1.62 -18.37 -9.21
N LEU A 15 2.01 -19.52 -8.64
CA LEU A 15 1.09 -20.60 -8.31
C LEU A 15 0.06 -20.19 -7.24
N LEU A 16 0.46 -19.42 -6.24
CA LEU A 16 -0.44 -18.84 -5.24
C LEU A 16 -1.42 -17.84 -5.84
N SER A 17 -1.02 -17.09 -6.87
CA SER A 17 -1.90 -16.13 -7.54
C SER A 17 -2.94 -16.76 -8.47
N LEU A 18 -2.73 -17.99 -8.93
CA LEU A 18 -3.66 -18.74 -9.80
C LEU A 18 -4.57 -19.72 -9.02
N GLY A 19 -4.31 -19.92 -7.72
CA GLY A 19 -4.88 -21.00 -6.91
C GLY A 19 -6.19 -20.74 -6.15
N ALA A 20 -6.96 -19.71 -6.47
CA ALA A 20 -8.19 -19.40 -5.73
C ALA A 20 -9.47 -20.06 -6.29
N SER A 21 -9.41 -21.08 -7.12
CA SER A 21 -10.62 -21.75 -7.66
C SER A 21 -10.46 -23.24 -7.93
N TYR A 22 -9.72 -23.99 -7.12
CA TYR A 22 -9.81 -25.46 -7.17
C TYR A 22 -9.90 -26.06 -5.77
N ILE A 23 -11.05 -26.68 -5.52
CA ILE A 23 -11.34 -27.53 -4.36
C ILE A 23 -10.37 -28.71 -4.40
N ILE A 24 -9.51 -28.82 -3.38
CA ILE A 24 -8.64 -29.98 -3.21
C ILE A 24 -9.50 -31.12 -2.64
N SER A 25 -9.76 -32.12 -3.48
CA SER A 25 -10.05 -33.47 -3.04
C SER A 25 -8.71 -34.20 -2.91
N CYS A 26 -8.43 -34.75 -1.73
CA CYS A 26 -7.24 -35.53 -1.46
C CYS A 26 -7.19 -36.79 -2.34
N ASP A 27 -6.04 -37.03 -3.00
CA ASP A 27 -5.35 -38.32 -2.92
C ASP A 27 -3.93 -38.18 -3.51
N ASP A 28 -3.01 -38.87 -2.83
CA ASP A 28 -1.57 -38.71 -2.96
C ASP A 28 -0.95 -39.42 -4.16
N ASN A 29 0.18 -38.92 -4.61
CA ASN A 29 1.37 -39.60 -5.11
C ASN A 29 1.60 -39.95 -6.58
N ASP A 30 0.80 -39.52 -7.58
CA ASP A 30 1.13 -39.96 -8.96
C ASP A 30 1.26 -38.80 -10.01
N MET A 31 1.52 -37.56 -9.63
CA MET A 31 1.59 -36.44 -10.59
C MET A 31 2.90 -35.66 -10.64
N ILE A 32 3.99 -36.20 -10.13
CA ILE A 32 5.31 -35.54 -10.14
C ILE A 32 6.22 -36.01 -11.27
N ASP A 33 5.98 -37.17 -11.85
CA ASP A 33 6.90 -37.77 -12.86
C ASP A 33 6.58 -37.44 -14.33
N SER A 34 5.50 -36.69 -14.63
CA SER A 34 5.13 -36.37 -16.03
C SER A 34 5.50 -34.96 -16.51
N ILE A 35 6.24 -34.18 -15.73
CA ILE A 35 6.64 -32.79 -16.09
C ILE A 35 8.13 -32.68 -16.48
N ASN A 36 8.87 -33.78 -16.50
CA ASN A 36 10.32 -33.75 -16.70
C ASN A 36 10.81 -34.04 -18.14
N GLU A 37 9.96 -34.20 -19.11
CA GLU A 37 10.40 -34.33 -20.51
C GLU A 37 9.44 -33.61 -21.47
N SER A 38 9.62 -32.31 -21.65
CA SER A 38 9.33 -31.64 -22.90
C SER A 38 10.07 -30.31 -23.01
N ASP A 39 11.02 -30.29 -23.92
CA ASP A 39 11.60 -29.15 -24.61
C ASP A 39 12.10 -27.94 -23.81
N SER A 40 13.39 -28.01 -23.51
CA SER A 40 14.26 -26.85 -23.38
C SER A 40 14.65 -26.36 -24.81
N SER A 41 13.72 -25.75 -25.54
CA SER A 41 14.02 -25.05 -26.78
C SER A 41 13.37 -23.67 -26.77
N ASP A 42 14.22 -22.64 -26.68
CA ASP A 42 14.07 -21.31 -27.29
C ASP A 42 12.87 -20.39 -26.95
N GLU A 43 12.25 -20.46 -25.77
CA GLU A 43 11.32 -19.38 -25.35
C GLU A 43 12.01 -18.16 -24.67
N SER A 44 13.30 -18.23 -24.38
CA SER A 44 14.03 -17.14 -23.70
C SER A 44 14.44 -15.98 -24.61
N ASP A 45 14.47 -16.18 -25.92
CA ASP A 45 14.95 -15.17 -26.88
C ASP A 45 13.84 -14.24 -27.42
N SER A 46 12.56 -14.63 -27.35
CA SER A 46 11.48 -13.82 -27.96
C SER A 46 11.08 -12.58 -27.16
N ASN A 47 11.39 -12.51 -25.89
CA ASN A 47 11.01 -11.38 -25.00
C ASN A 47 12.12 -10.35 -24.79
N ASN A 48 13.33 -10.64 -25.21
CA ASN A 48 14.54 -9.87 -24.90
C ASN A 48 14.58 -8.45 -25.50
N ASN A 49 13.53 -8.00 -26.20
CA ASN A 49 13.44 -6.68 -26.79
C ASN A 49 12.07 -6.00 -26.56
N LYS A 50 11.11 -6.65 -25.91
CA LYS A 50 9.78 -6.03 -25.68
C LYS A 50 9.85 -4.97 -24.60
N LYS A 51 9.39 -3.77 -24.93
CA LYS A 51 9.40 -2.60 -24.07
C LYS A 51 8.08 -2.48 -23.30
N VAL A 52 8.18 -2.27 -21.99
CA VAL A 52 7.01 -2.00 -21.14
C VAL A 52 7.23 -0.72 -20.35
N ILE A 53 6.28 0.22 -20.46
CA ILE A 53 6.25 1.39 -19.60
C ILE A 53 5.25 1.12 -18.47
N ILE A 54 5.70 1.36 -17.24
CA ILE A 54 4.86 1.28 -16.04
C ILE A 54 4.63 2.72 -15.53
N ILE A 55 3.37 3.09 -15.35
CA ILE A 55 2.98 4.39 -14.83
C ILE A 55 2.66 4.25 -13.34
N GLY A 56 3.51 4.86 -12.51
CA GLY A 56 3.47 4.83 -11.06
C GLY A 56 4.51 3.90 -10.43
N ALA A 57 5.37 4.46 -9.58
CA ALA A 57 6.33 3.71 -8.75
C ALA A 57 5.77 3.40 -7.34
N GLY A 58 4.46 3.15 -7.24
CA GLY A 58 3.83 2.51 -6.08
C GLY A 58 4.22 1.04 -6.01
N ILE A 59 3.91 0.37 -4.89
CA ILE A 59 4.31 -1.04 -4.69
C ILE A 59 3.78 -1.98 -5.79
N SER A 60 2.62 -1.68 -6.39
CA SER A 60 2.06 -2.44 -7.53
C SER A 60 2.93 -2.31 -8.79
N GLY A 61 3.35 -1.09 -9.13
CA GLY A 61 4.24 -0.86 -10.28
C GLY A 61 5.64 -1.40 -10.06
N LEU A 62 6.17 -1.26 -8.84
CA LEU A 62 7.49 -1.76 -8.48
C LEU A 62 7.58 -3.29 -8.58
N VAL A 63 6.60 -4.02 -8.04
CA VAL A 63 6.61 -5.49 -8.12
C VAL A 63 6.42 -5.98 -9.55
N ALA A 64 5.56 -5.32 -10.34
CA ALA A 64 5.37 -5.66 -11.76
C ALA A 64 6.64 -5.40 -12.57
N GLY A 65 7.30 -4.25 -12.35
CA GLY A 65 8.56 -3.93 -13.00
C GLY A 65 9.69 -4.90 -12.66
N TYR A 66 9.77 -5.28 -11.38
CA TYR A 66 10.71 -6.29 -10.90
C TYR A 66 10.51 -7.64 -11.61
N ASP A 67 9.27 -8.13 -11.64
CA ASP A 67 8.91 -9.41 -12.25
C ASP A 67 9.08 -9.42 -13.79
N LEU A 68 8.71 -8.33 -14.47
CA LEU A 68 8.91 -8.18 -15.92
C LEU A 68 10.38 -8.09 -16.29
N THR A 69 11.20 -7.39 -15.50
CA THR A 69 12.66 -7.31 -15.75
C THR A 69 13.32 -8.67 -15.62
N ILE A 70 12.93 -9.47 -14.61
CA ILE A 70 13.40 -10.85 -14.48
C ILE A 70 13.00 -11.71 -15.68
N ALA A 71 11.84 -11.43 -16.26
CA ALA A 71 11.33 -12.12 -17.46
C ALA A 71 11.98 -11.60 -18.76
N GLY A 72 12.95 -10.68 -18.71
CA GLY A 72 13.72 -10.21 -19.86
C GLY A 72 13.09 -9.02 -20.62
N TYR A 73 12.07 -8.35 -20.05
CA TYR A 73 11.50 -7.14 -20.64
C TYR A 73 12.36 -5.90 -20.38
N ASP A 74 12.38 -4.98 -21.34
CA ASP A 74 12.95 -3.64 -21.18
C ASP A 74 11.91 -2.74 -20.48
N VAL A 75 12.07 -2.53 -19.17
CA VAL A 75 11.11 -1.84 -18.33
C VAL A 75 11.53 -0.40 -18.08
N THR A 76 10.57 0.52 -18.20
CA THR A 76 10.68 1.91 -17.77
C THR A 76 9.54 2.23 -16.82
N ILE A 77 9.82 2.78 -15.62
CA ILE A 77 8.83 3.18 -14.64
C ILE A 77 8.79 4.71 -14.56
N LEU A 78 7.63 5.32 -14.79
CA LEU A 78 7.41 6.77 -14.71
C LEU A 78 6.60 7.10 -13.45
N GLU A 79 7.15 7.92 -12.57
CA GLU A 79 6.52 8.36 -11.32
C GLU A 79 6.32 9.88 -11.33
N ALA A 80 5.12 10.33 -10.98
CA ALA A 80 4.78 11.74 -10.97
C ALA A 80 5.43 12.51 -9.83
N ARG A 81 5.70 11.86 -8.70
CA ARG A 81 6.32 12.45 -7.51
C ARG A 81 7.85 12.48 -7.63
N ASP A 82 8.46 13.21 -6.72
CA ASP A 82 9.90 13.19 -6.43
C ASP A 82 10.35 11.98 -5.60
N ARG A 83 9.45 11.05 -5.31
CA ARG A 83 9.69 9.84 -4.51
C ARG A 83 8.91 8.62 -5.02
N ILE A 84 9.41 7.45 -4.74
CA ILE A 84 8.73 6.17 -4.93
C ILE A 84 7.74 5.85 -3.80
N GLY A 85 7.06 4.71 -3.90
CA GLY A 85 6.23 4.10 -2.86
C GLY A 85 4.74 4.48 -2.92
N GLY A 86 4.40 5.62 -3.53
CA GLY A 86 3.01 6.07 -3.60
C GLY A 86 2.38 6.22 -2.22
N ARG A 87 1.36 5.40 -1.91
CA ARG A 87 0.67 5.34 -0.61
C ARG A 87 1.38 4.48 0.45
N VAL A 88 2.51 3.87 0.15
CA VAL A 88 3.49 3.39 1.13
C VAL A 88 4.44 4.54 1.42
N LEU A 89 4.31 5.12 2.60
CA LEU A 89 5.03 6.33 3.00
C LEU A 89 5.39 6.27 4.48
N THR A 90 6.66 6.31 4.80
CA THR A 90 7.16 6.47 6.16
C THR A 90 7.67 7.89 6.37
N ILE A 91 7.18 8.55 7.40
CA ILE A 91 7.51 9.93 7.76
C ILE A 91 8.51 9.92 8.92
N ARG A 92 9.67 10.54 8.74
CA ARG A 92 10.73 10.64 9.75
C ARG A 92 10.90 12.06 10.30
N SER A 93 10.75 13.06 9.46
CA SER A 93 10.73 14.46 9.88
C SER A 93 9.30 14.89 10.23
N PRO A 94 9.08 15.71 11.27
CA PRO A 94 10.08 16.45 12.07
C PRO A 94 10.53 15.72 13.35
N PHE A 95 10.32 14.42 13.48
CA PHE A 95 10.53 13.69 14.73
C PHE A 95 12.00 13.65 15.15
N SER A 96 12.22 13.66 16.47
CA SER A 96 13.53 13.46 17.11
C SER A 96 13.70 12.01 17.56
N ASN A 97 14.90 11.66 18.03
CA ASN A 97 15.24 10.33 18.58
C ASN A 97 15.00 9.17 17.60
N ASN A 98 15.18 9.43 16.28
CA ASN A 98 14.96 8.47 15.20
C ASN A 98 13.52 7.89 15.16
N HIS A 99 12.55 8.58 15.75
CA HIS A 99 11.15 8.19 15.58
C HIS A 99 10.73 8.30 14.13
N TYR A 100 9.91 7.36 13.71
CA TYR A 100 9.24 7.35 12.42
C TYR A 100 7.78 6.91 12.58
N VAL A 101 6.96 7.30 11.63
CA VAL A 101 5.54 6.95 11.60
C VAL A 101 5.12 6.59 10.19
N GLU A 102 4.06 5.81 10.07
CA GLU A 102 3.53 5.42 8.78
C GLU A 102 2.48 6.42 8.28
N GLY A 103 2.84 7.23 7.30
CA GLY A 103 1.91 8.12 6.62
C GLY A 103 0.84 7.40 5.81
N GLY A 104 1.11 6.14 5.44
CA GLY A 104 0.22 5.31 4.62
C GLY A 104 0.09 3.88 5.12
N ALA A 105 0.45 2.91 4.30
CA ALA A 105 0.41 1.49 4.65
C ALA A 105 1.28 1.20 5.87
N ALA A 106 0.72 0.49 6.85
CA ALA A 106 1.37 0.28 8.14
C ALA A 106 1.28 -1.17 8.65
N ARG A 107 0.12 -1.79 8.47
CA ARG A 107 -0.22 -3.08 9.08
C ARG A 107 -0.09 -4.21 8.06
N ILE A 108 0.44 -5.34 8.49
CA ILE A 108 0.53 -6.58 7.72
C ILE A 108 -0.24 -7.65 8.47
N LYS A 109 -1.26 -8.24 7.84
CA LYS A 109 -2.01 -9.38 8.42
C LYS A 109 -1.17 -10.65 8.29
N PRO A 110 -1.37 -11.65 9.19
CA PRO A 110 -0.75 -12.96 9.02
C PRO A 110 -1.08 -13.66 7.69
N SER A 111 -2.22 -13.31 7.08
CA SER A 111 -2.66 -13.81 5.78
C SER A 111 -2.11 -13.04 4.57
N HIS A 112 -1.28 -12.02 4.79
CA HIS A 112 -0.66 -11.27 3.70
C HIS A 112 0.63 -11.95 3.22
N ASP A 113 0.46 -13.10 2.61
CA ASP A 113 1.51 -14.02 2.19
C ASP A 113 2.54 -13.37 1.23
N LEU A 114 2.09 -12.64 0.22
CA LEU A 114 2.99 -11.93 -0.71
C LEU A 114 3.78 -10.82 0.00
N THR A 115 3.12 -10.05 0.87
CA THR A 115 3.80 -8.98 1.62
C THR A 115 4.87 -9.56 2.54
N ILE A 116 4.56 -10.64 3.25
CA ILE A 116 5.48 -11.35 4.13
C ILE A 116 6.61 -12.00 3.31
N ALA A 117 6.27 -12.63 2.19
CA ALA A 117 7.25 -13.29 1.33
C ALA A 117 8.26 -12.30 0.75
N TYR A 118 7.82 -11.13 0.26
CA TYR A 118 8.74 -10.10 -0.24
C TYR A 118 9.54 -9.43 0.88
N ALA A 119 8.95 -9.20 2.05
CA ALA A 119 9.72 -8.74 3.21
C ALA A 119 10.86 -9.71 3.55
N ASN A 120 10.58 -11.01 3.60
CA ASN A 120 11.60 -12.04 3.81
C ASN A 120 12.62 -12.13 2.67
N HIS A 121 12.17 -12.03 1.41
CA HIS A 121 13.05 -12.05 0.23
C HIS A 121 14.11 -10.93 0.29
N PHE A 122 13.70 -9.75 0.74
CA PHE A 122 14.60 -8.61 0.91
C PHE A 122 15.25 -8.54 2.29
N ASN A 123 15.14 -9.59 3.12
CA ASN A 123 15.69 -9.65 4.48
C ASN A 123 15.20 -8.53 5.40
N LEU A 124 13.98 -8.06 5.23
CA LEU A 124 13.37 -7.07 6.09
C LEU A 124 12.83 -7.73 7.36
N THR A 125 13.08 -7.10 8.51
CA THR A 125 12.59 -7.62 9.79
C THR A 125 11.12 -7.24 9.99
N LEU A 126 10.31 -8.23 10.38
CA LEU A 126 8.91 -8.04 10.75
C LEU A 126 8.76 -8.07 12.27
N ASP A 127 8.21 -7.02 12.84
CA ASP A 127 7.92 -6.87 14.27
C ASP A 127 6.40 -6.89 14.52
N PRO A 128 5.96 -7.19 15.77
CA PRO A 128 4.57 -6.99 16.16
C PRO A 128 4.14 -5.54 15.93
N PHE A 129 2.92 -5.37 15.39
CA PHE A 129 2.38 -4.04 15.15
C PHE A 129 1.84 -3.38 16.43
N TYR A 130 1.10 -4.14 17.24
CA TYR A 130 0.49 -3.65 18.49
C TYR A 130 1.43 -3.82 19.68
N ALA A 131 1.29 -2.91 20.66
CA ALA A 131 2.00 -3.02 21.93
C ALA A 131 1.69 -4.36 22.64
N THR A 132 2.72 -4.96 23.22
CA THR A 132 2.62 -6.27 23.88
C THR A 132 2.33 -6.17 25.39
N SER A 133 2.32 -4.94 25.93
CA SER A 133 2.08 -4.64 27.35
C SER A 133 1.40 -3.29 27.53
N GLY A 134 1.02 -2.96 28.77
CA GLY A 134 0.28 -1.75 29.10
C GLY A 134 -1.21 -1.84 28.74
N ASN A 135 -1.99 -0.87 29.19
CA ASN A 135 -3.42 -0.84 29.01
C ASN A 135 -3.82 0.07 27.85
N TYR A 136 -4.94 -0.25 27.24
CA TYR A 136 -5.60 0.54 26.20
C TYR A 136 -6.61 1.50 26.82
N VAL A 137 -6.93 2.59 26.12
CA VAL A 137 -8.01 3.49 26.50
C VAL A 137 -9.14 3.42 25.49
N ASP A 138 -10.37 3.37 25.98
CA ASP A 138 -11.59 3.61 25.19
C ASP A 138 -12.25 4.87 25.70
N PHE A 139 -12.56 5.79 24.81
CA PHE A 139 -13.22 7.05 25.14
C PHE A 139 -14.50 7.17 24.33
N SER A 140 -15.63 6.89 25.00
CA SER A 140 -16.94 6.84 24.38
C SER A 140 -17.98 7.60 25.19
N ASN A 141 -18.77 8.46 24.54
CA ASN A 141 -19.81 9.28 25.20
C ASN A 141 -19.28 10.12 26.37
N GLY A 142 -18.07 10.67 26.25
CA GLY A 142 -17.41 11.46 27.29
C GLY A 142 -16.84 10.64 28.45
N ASN A 143 -16.95 9.31 28.41
CA ASN A 143 -16.43 8.42 29.44
C ASN A 143 -15.12 7.77 29.00
N ARG A 144 -14.12 7.84 29.86
CA ARG A 144 -12.83 7.22 29.70
C ARG A 144 -12.80 5.87 30.44
N THR A 145 -12.53 4.80 29.70
CA THR A 145 -12.42 3.44 30.25
C THR A 145 -11.03 2.88 29.94
N ILE A 146 -10.38 2.32 30.95
CA ILE A 146 -9.10 1.61 30.78
C ILE A 146 -9.38 0.13 30.57
N ILE A 147 -8.82 -0.42 29.49
CA ILE A 147 -9.03 -1.81 29.09
C ILE A 147 -7.67 -2.51 29.09
N ASP A 148 -7.57 -3.63 29.79
CA ASP A 148 -6.31 -4.40 29.79
C ASP A 148 -5.96 -4.91 28.38
N ASN A 149 -4.66 -5.06 28.14
CA ASN A 149 -4.12 -5.43 26.83
C ASN A 149 -4.76 -6.71 26.26
N THR A 150 -4.91 -7.73 27.10
CA THR A 150 -5.46 -9.02 26.64
C THR A 150 -6.92 -8.88 26.24
N THR A 151 -7.71 -8.21 27.03
CA THR A 151 -9.12 -7.91 26.73
C THR A 151 -9.25 -7.09 25.46
N TYR A 152 -8.49 -6.02 25.30
CA TYR A 152 -8.55 -5.18 24.11
C TYR A 152 -8.22 -5.96 22.83
N LEU A 153 -7.11 -6.67 22.80
CA LEU A 153 -6.66 -7.41 21.61
C LEU A 153 -7.58 -8.60 21.25
N ASN A 154 -8.29 -9.15 22.25
CA ASN A 154 -9.18 -10.30 22.04
C ASN A 154 -10.63 -9.90 21.71
N THR A 155 -11.13 -8.76 22.20
CA THR A 155 -12.56 -8.46 22.18
C THR A 155 -12.93 -7.20 21.40
N SER A 156 -12.12 -6.14 21.43
CA SER A 156 -12.64 -4.81 21.16
C SER A 156 -12.85 -4.45 19.70
N TYR A 157 -12.38 -5.09 18.76
CA TYR A 157 -12.63 -4.80 17.34
C TYR A 157 -12.50 -6.05 16.46
N GLY A 158 -13.06 -7.11 17.00
CA GLY A 158 -13.47 -8.23 16.17
C GLY A 158 -12.35 -9.07 15.64
N SER A 159 -11.34 -9.34 16.37
CA SER A 159 -10.66 -10.59 16.16
C SER A 159 -9.40 -10.80 17.01
N THR A 160 -9.26 -11.99 17.51
CA THR A 160 -8.02 -12.67 17.90
C THR A 160 -6.86 -12.51 16.88
N MET A 161 -7.14 -11.98 15.69
CA MET A 161 -6.15 -11.78 14.64
C MET A 161 -5.34 -10.48 14.77
N ARG A 162 -5.87 -9.43 15.41
CA ARG A 162 -5.15 -8.15 15.52
C ARG A 162 -3.82 -8.27 16.27
N LYS A 163 -3.76 -9.06 17.33
CA LYS A 163 -2.53 -9.30 18.10
C LYS A 163 -1.37 -9.86 17.26
N ASN A 164 -1.68 -10.48 16.13
CA ASN A 164 -0.70 -11.09 15.24
C ASN A 164 -0.35 -10.20 14.04
N TYR A 165 -0.88 -8.95 13.99
CA TYR A 165 -0.49 -8.03 12.93
C TYR A 165 0.98 -7.64 13.09
N LEU A 166 1.63 -7.49 11.94
CA LEU A 166 3.05 -7.18 11.82
C LEU A 166 3.25 -5.80 11.20
N LYS A 167 4.44 -5.24 11.42
CA LYS A 167 4.98 -4.06 10.74
C LYS A 167 6.41 -4.35 10.26
N ILE A 168 6.89 -3.60 9.29
CA ILE A 168 8.28 -3.65 8.86
C ILE A 168 9.10 -2.74 9.79
N ARG A 169 10.15 -3.30 10.43
CA ARG A 169 11.10 -2.52 11.24
C ARG A 169 11.76 -1.45 10.39
N GLY A 170 11.81 -0.23 10.89
CA GLY A 170 12.38 0.91 10.17
C GLY A 170 11.43 1.59 9.20
N GLY A 171 10.21 1.05 9.00
CA GLY A 171 9.14 1.63 8.20
C GLY A 171 8.75 0.81 6.97
N SER A 172 7.50 0.94 6.55
CA SER A 172 6.95 0.20 5.40
C SER A 172 7.61 0.58 4.07
N ASP A 173 8.18 1.78 3.98
CA ASP A 173 8.95 2.25 2.82
C ASP A 173 10.22 1.41 2.56
N GLN A 174 10.72 0.65 3.55
CA GLN A 174 11.82 -0.29 3.36
C GLN A 174 11.49 -1.30 2.25
N LEU A 175 10.24 -1.75 2.14
CA LEU A 175 9.84 -2.69 1.11
C LEU A 175 9.87 -2.07 -0.29
N THR A 176 9.35 -0.86 -0.46
CA THR A 176 9.38 -0.17 -1.75
C THR A 176 10.80 0.25 -2.14
N ASN A 177 11.62 0.66 -1.15
CA ASN A 177 13.03 0.95 -1.35
C ASN A 177 13.82 -0.30 -1.76
N ALA A 178 13.51 -1.47 -1.18
CA ALA A 178 14.18 -2.72 -1.53
C ALA A 178 13.91 -3.13 -2.99
N PHE A 179 12.68 -2.98 -3.47
CA PHE A 179 12.38 -3.15 -4.90
C PHE A 179 13.15 -2.16 -5.76
N ALA A 180 13.07 -0.87 -5.46
CA ALA A 180 13.65 0.18 -6.30
C ALA A 180 15.19 0.12 -6.36
N ASN A 181 15.83 -0.32 -5.27
CA ASN A 181 17.28 -0.45 -5.19
C ASN A 181 17.81 -1.84 -5.64
N SER A 182 16.91 -2.73 -6.07
CA SER A 182 17.32 -4.02 -6.63
C SER A 182 18.08 -3.83 -7.95
N SER A 183 18.92 -4.80 -8.30
CA SER A 183 19.64 -4.83 -9.59
C SER A 183 18.68 -4.81 -10.78
N GLU A 184 17.50 -5.37 -10.60
CA GLU A 184 16.46 -5.49 -11.61
C GLU A 184 15.83 -4.14 -11.97
N LEU A 185 15.71 -3.23 -11.00
CA LEU A 185 15.10 -1.90 -11.21
C LEU A 185 16.11 -0.74 -11.21
N ALA A 186 17.41 -1.03 -11.09
CA ALA A 186 18.44 -0.01 -11.15
C ALA A 186 18.36 0.81 -12.45
N ASN A 187 18.30 2.14 -12.31
CA ASN A 187 18.20 3.10 -13.42
C ASN A 187 16.95 3.00 -14.31
N LYS A 188 15.89 2.29 -13.87
CA LYS A 188 14.65 2.14 -14.62
C LYS A 188 13.51 3.04 -14.14
N ILE A 189 13.69 3.76 -13.03
CA ILE A 189 12.67 4.60 -12.39
C ILE A 189 12.98 6.07 -12.64
N TYR A 190 12.03 6.77 -13.24
CA TYR A 190 12.10 8.19 -13.56
C TYR A 190 11.10 8.95 -12.67
N LEU A 191 11.61 9.67 -11.67
CA LEU A 191 10.82 10.53 -10.79
C LEU A 191 10.51 11.87 -11.47
N ASN A 192 9.48 12.59 -10.99
CA ASN A 192 9.02 13.87 -11.56
C ASN A 192 8.58 13.75 -13.03
N HIS A 193 8.11 12.58 -13.44
CA HIS A 193 7.60 12.31 -14.77
C HIS A 193 6.10 12.01 -14.73
N ALA A 194 5.30 13.05 -14.47
CA ALA A 194 3.84 12.95 -14.48
C ALA A 194 3.35 12.73 -15.92
N VAL A 195 2.72 11.58 -16.17
CA VAL A 195 2.14 11.26 -17.47
C VAL A 195 0.89 12.11 -17.71
N THR A 196 0.83 12.76 -18.86
CA THR A 196 -0.27 13.64 -19.29
C THR A 196 -1.13 13.04 -20.39
N SER A 197 -0.54 12.20 -21.25
CA SER A 197 -1.32 11.49 -22.27
C SER A 197 -0.73 10.13 -22.63
N ILE A 198 -1.61 9.24 -23.10
CA ILE A 198 -1.29 7.91 -23.61
C ILE A 198 -2.02 7.73 -24.93
N THR A 199 -1.26 7.51 -25.99
CA THR A 199 -1.79 7.23 -27.32
C THR A 199 -1.37 5.83 -27.75
N GLN A 200 -2.30 4.95 -28.08
CA GLN A 200 -2.01 3.62 -28.58
C GLN A 200 -2.55 3.41 -30.00
N ASN A 201 -1.86 2.59 -30.75
CA ASN A 201 -2.28 2.10 -32.08
C ASN A 201 -2.05 0.58 -32.17
N SER A 202 -2.14 0.01 -33.40
CA SER A 202 -1.90 -1.43 -33.61
C SER A 202 -0.49 -1.89 -33.22
N ASP A 203 0.50 -1.02 -33.29
CA ASP A 203 1.91 -1.39 -33.22
C ASP A 203 2.58 -1.07 -31.90
N ASN A 204 2.22 0.08 -31.30
CA ASN A 204 2.89 0.59 -30.09
C ASN A 204 1.99 1.50 -29.24
N VAL A 205 2.55 1.92 -28.11
CA VAL A 205 1.98 2.94 -27.22
C VAL A 205 2.98 4.07 -27.04
N ILE A 206 2.50 5.30 -27.17
CA ILE A 206 3.26 6.52 -26.88
C ILE A 206 2.74 7.10 -25.55
N VAL A 207 3.64 7.33 -24.61
CA VAL A 207 3.38 7.91 -23.30
C VAL A 207 4.06 9.29 -23.24
N ASP A 208 3.30 10.34 -22.97
CA ASP A 208 3.80 11.72 -22.92
C ASP A 208 3.73 12.25 -21.50
N THR A 209 4.79 12.89 -21.05
CA THR A 209 4.88 13.55 -19.74
C THR A 209 4.82 15.09 -19.85
N GLY A 210 4.57 15.61 -21.04
CA GLY A 210 4.64 17.05 -21.33
C GLY A 210 6.08 17.57 -21.52
N VAL A 211 7.09 16.82 -21.08
CA VAL A 211 8.52 17.14 -21.26
C VAL A 211 9.20 16.11 -22.15
N ASN A 212 8.89 14.84 -21.97
CA ASN A 212 9.47 13.72 -22.69
C ASN A 212 8.38 12.80 -23.23
N GLN A 213 8.65 12.17 -24.37
CA GLN A 213 7.84 11.09 -24.92
C GLN A 213 8.59 9.78 -24.83
N PHE A 214 7.86 8.73 -24.46
CA PHE A 214 8.36 7.36 -24.35
C PHE A 214 7.51 6.45 -25.23
N GLN A 215 8.12 5.45 -25.85
CA GLN A 215 7.44 4.48 -26.70
C GLN A 215 7.67 3.07 -26.17
N ALA A 216 6.61 2.25 -26.15
CA ALA A 216 6.66 0.86 -25.71
C ALA A 216 5.67 -0.02 -26.47
N ASP A 217 5.83 -1.35 -26.31
CA ASP A 217 4.89 -2.35 -26.83
C ASP A 217 3.65 -2.47 -25.96
N ARG A 218 3.79 -2.28 -24.66
CA ARG A 218 2.72 -2.35 -23.66
C ARG A 218 2.91 -1.27 -22.58
N VAL A 219 1.79 -0.88 -21.98
CA VAL A 219 1.79 0.04 -20.82
C VAL A 219 1.03 -0.62 -19.68
N LEU A 220 1.61 -0.57 -18.49
CA LEU A 220 0.93 -0.91 -17.25
C LEU A 220 0.63 0.36 -16.45
N CYS A 221 -0.64 0.69 -16.29
CA CYS A 221 -1.09 1.82 -15.50
C CYS A 221 -1.42 1.37 -14.07
N THR A 222 -0.70 1.91 -13.08
CA THR A 222 -0.94 1.65 -11.65
C THR A 222 -1.44 2.88 -10.88
N VAL A 223 -1.87 3.89 -11.63
CA VAL A 223 -2.36 5.17 -11.12
C VAL A 223 -3.70 4.97 -10.39
N PRO A 224 -3.92 5.57 -9.21
CA PRO A 224 -5.22 5.53 -8.54
C PRO A 224 -6.34 6.09 -9.42
N LEU A 225 -7.53 5.46 -9.41
CA LEU A 225 -8.67 5.90 -10.22
C LEU A 225 -9.03 7.38 -9.99
N THR A 226 -8.87 7.86 -8.78
CA THR A 226 -9.14 9.25 -8.36
C THR A 226 -8.33 10.32 -9.08
N VAL A 227 -7.22 9.94 -9.72
CA VAL A 227 -6.34 10.84 -10.47
C VAL A 227 -6.03 10.33 -11.88
N LEU A 228 -6.64 9.21 -12.28
CA LEU A 228 -6.48 8.65 -13.62
C LEU A 228 -7.01 9.59 -14.71
N ASN A 229 -8.01 10.41 -14.40
CA ASN A 229 -8.56 11.44 -15.27
C ASN A 229 -7.62 12.62 -15.57
N LYS A 230 -6.45 12.68 -14.92
CA LYS A 230 -5.38 13.62 -15.29
C LYS A 230 -4.64 13.18 -16.57
N ILE A 231 -4.86 11.95 -17.04
CA ILE A 231 -4.22 11.37 -18.22
C ILE A 231 -5.24 11.34 -19.37
N ASN A 232 -4.86 11.91 -20.52
CA ASN A 232 -5.65 11.85 -21.74
C ASN A 232 -5.35 10.55 -22.48
N PHE A 233 -6.37 9.73 -22.74
CA PHE A 233 -6.24 8.46 -23.45
C PHE A 233 -6.74 8.58 -24.89
N THR A 234 -5.96 8.07 -25.85
CA THR A 234 -6.34 7.94 -27.25
C THR A 234 -6.04 6.52 -27.77
N PRO A 235 -7.05 5.74 -28.16
CA PRO A 235 -8.49 6.04 -28.05
C PRO A 235 -8.93 6.19 -26.58
N ALA A 236 -10.10 6.76 -26.37
CA ALA A 236 -10.68 6.87 -25.03
C ALA A 236 -10.90 5.48 -24.40
N LEU A 237 -10.75 5.38 -23.09
CA LEU A 237 -11.03 4.16 -22.34
C LEU A 237 -12.52 3.79 -22.40
N SER A 238 -12.87 2.55 -22.03
CA SER A 238 -14.27 2.08 -21.95
C SER A 238 -15.13 3.00 -21.09
N SER A 239 -16.43 3.04 -21.35
CA SER A 239 -17.40 3.86 -20.60
C SER A 239 -17.41 3.55 -19.11
N GLU A 240 -17.25 2.28 -18.74
CA GLU A 240 -17.19 1.80 -17.37
C GLU A 240 -15.93 2.31 -16.66
N LYS A 241 -14.77 2.23 -17.31
CA LYS A 241 -13.52 2.75 -16.75
C LYS A 241 -13.53 4.27 -16.64
N GLN A 242 -14.09 4.97 -17.63
CA GLN A 242 -14.34 6.40 -17.56
C GLN A 242 -15.28 6.76 -16.41
N SER A 243 -16.34 6.00 -16.18
CA SER A 243 -17.23 6.18 -15.03
C SER A 243 -16.46 6.01 -13.71
N ALA A 244 -15.67 4.95 -13.60
CA ALA A 244 -14.87 4.69 -12.38
C ALA A 244 -13.89 5.82 -12.06
N MET A 245 -13.15 6.32 -13.05
CA MET A 245 -12.14 7.37 -12.85
C MET A 245 -12.74 8.77 -12.63
N ASN A 246 -14.00 8.99 -12.98
CA ASN A 246 -14.71 10.26 -12.79
C ASN A 246 -15.60 10.24 -11.52
N GLY A 247 -15.25 9.48 -10.51
CA GLY A 247 -15.89 9.44 -9.21
C GLY A 247 -16.92 8.30 -9.04
N GLY A 248 -17.16 7.49 -10.07
CA GLY A 248 -18.05 6.34 -10.01
C GLY A 248 -17.51 5.19 -9.13
N PHE A 249 -16.25 5.27 -8.65
CA PHE A 249 -15.66 4.30 -7.74
C PHE A 249 -15.07 4.99 -6.52
N ARG A 250 -15.75 4.84 -5.39
CA ARG A 250 -15.45 5.58 -4.16
C ARG A 250 -14.10 5.20 -3.55
N TYR A 251 -13.39 6.21 -3.05
CA TYR A 251 -12.22 6.06 -2.18
C TYR A 251 -12.53 6.55 -0.78
N ALA A 252 -11.91 5.90 0.21
CA ALA A 252 -12.04 6.29 1.60
C ALA A 252 -11.19 7.54 1.89
N PRO A 253 -11.76 8.59 2.48
CA PRO A 253 -10.97 9.67 3.06
C PRO A 253 -10.30 9.17 4.33
N ALA A 254 -9.02 9.56 4.52
CA ALA A 254 -8.28 9.28 5.74
C ALA A 254 -7.18 10.31 5.95
N THR A 255 -7.13 10.79 7.20
CA THR A 255 -6.12 11.75 7.67
C THR A 255 -5.51 11.23 8.96
N ARG A 256 -4.20 11.29 9.03
CA ARG A 256 -3.41 10.94 10.22
C ARG A 256 -2.72 12.17 10.75
N ILE A 257 -2.82 12.37 12.06
CA ILE A 257 -2.16 13.45 12.79
C ILE A 257 -1.25 12.81 13.82
N TYR A 258 0.03 13.15 13.75
CA TYR A 258 1.07 12.58 14.60
C TYR A 258 1.60 13.67 15.50
N ILE A 259 1.61 13.38 16.80
CA ILE A 259 2.11 14.30 17.82
C ILE A 259 3.22 13.62 18.60
N GLN A 260 4.41 14.20 18.55
CA GLN A 260 5.52 13.83 19.42
C GLN A 260 5.38 14.58 20.73
N PHE A 261 5.60 13.85 21.82
CA PHE A 261 5.58 14.36 23.18
C PHE A 261 6.99 14.33 23.79
N LYS A 262 7.28 15.27 24.68
CA LYS A 262 8.55 15.39 25.41
C LYS A 262 8.89 14.15 26.22
N ASN A 263 7.86 13.44 26.70
CA ASN A 263 7.98 12.15 27.39
C ASN A 263 6.70 11.33 27.17
N ARG A 264 6.74 10.05 27.55
CA ARG A 264 5.60 9.12 27.47
C ARG A 264 4.75 9.20 28.74
N PHE A 265 4.20 10.36 29.03
CA PHE A 265 3.48 10.67 30.27
C PHE A 265 2.27 9.74 30.52
N TRP A 266 1.65 9.18 29.50
CA TRP A 266 0.57 8.18 29.61
C TRP A 266 1.01 6.88 30.29
N GLU A 267 2.31 6.55 30.28
CA GLU A 267 2.86 5.37 30.96
C GLU A 267 2.77 5.50 32.50
N ASN A 268 2.64 6.72 33.05
CA ASN A 268 2.41 6.94 34.46
C ASN A 268 1.09 6.32 34.96
N GLU A 269 0.10 6.16 34.04
CA GLU A 269 -1.17 5.48 34.30
C GLU A 269 -1.16 4.03 33.81
N SER A 270 -0.01 3.46 33.50
CA SER A 270 0.14 2.13 32.89
C SER A 270 -0.55 1.99 31.54
N LEU A 271 -0.76 3.10 30.81
CA LEU A 271 -1.31 3.09 29.45
C LEU A 271 -0.20 2.86 28.42
N ASN A 272 -0.57 2.21 27.33
CA ASN A 272 0.35 1.96 26.21
C ASN A 272 0.21 2.97 25.06
N GLY A 273 -0.60 4.01 25.22
CA GLY A 273 -0.83 5.03 24.19
C GLY A 273 -1.71 4.59 23.01
N TRP A 274 -2.36 3.44 23.11
CA TRP A 274 -3.33 2.97 22.12
C TRP A 274 -4.75 3.14 22.63
N GLY A 275 -5.69 3.43 21.72
CA GLY A 275 -7.08 3.58 22.10
C GLY A 275 -8.02 3.77 20.92
N ASN A 276 -9.30 3.91 21.29
CA ASN A 276 -10.38 4.25 20.38
C ASN A 276 -11.22 5.39 20.97
N THR A 277 -11.96 6.04 20.09
CA THR A 277 -12.94 7.04 20.48
C THR A 277 -14.27 6.78 19.78
N ASP A 278 -15.33 7.48 20.17
CA ASP A 278 -16.64 7.45 19.52
C ASP A 278 -16.67 8.12 18.13
N LEU A 279 -15.62 8.79 17.72
CA LEU A 279 -15.43 9.17 16.33
C LEU A 279 -14.85 7.99 15.52
N PRO A 280 -14.91 8.02 14.19
CA PRO A 280 -14.22 7.06 13.33
C PRO A 280 -12.69 7.27 13.36
N GLU A 281 -12.13 7.19 14.57
CA GLU A 281 -10.73 7.41 14.94
C GLU A 281 -10.17 6.21 15.69
N GLU A 282 -8.92 5.88 15.39
CA GLU A 282 -8.08 5.01 16.23
C GLU A 282 -6.90 5.83 16.75
N ILE A 283 -6.52 5.65 18.03
CA ILE A 283 -5.30 6.24 18.58
C ILE A 283 -4.23 5.15 18.59
N TRP A 284 -3.07 5.45 18.04
CA TRP A 284 -1.93 4.53 17.98
C TRP A 284 -0.70 5.16 18.63
N GLN A 285 0.17 4.30 19.19
CA GLN A 285 1.53 4.67 19.56
C GLN A 285 2.53 3.99 18.61
N PRO A 286 2.83 4.54 17.44
CA PRO A 286 3.72 3.91 16.45
C PRO A 286 5.15 3.73 16.97
N SER A 287 5.56 4.49 17.97
CA SER A 287 6.91 4.44 18.60
C SER A 287 6.99 3.57 19.85
N TRP A 288 6.00 2.70 20.12
CA TRP A 288 5.91 1.93 21.36
C TRP A 288 7.13 1.03 21.65
N ASP A 289 7.77 0.52 20.60
CA ASP A 289 8.94 -0.36 20.64
C ASP A 289 10.27 0.37 20.37
N MET A 290 10.24 1.70 20.29
CA MET A 290 11.43 2.51 20.10
C MET A 290 11.98 2.96 21.46
N SER A 291 13.30 3.02 21.58
CA SER A 291 13.99 3.46 22.80
C SER A 291 13.88 4.97 23.01
N GLY A 292 14.08 5.40 24.26
CA GLY A 292 14.08 6.81 24.66
C GLY A 292 12.82 7.23 25.42
N ASN A 293 12.86 8.44 25.97
CA ASN A 293 11.78 8.96 26.80
C ASN A 293 10.64 9.60 25.99
N THR A 294 10.95 10.11 24.78
CA THR A 294 9.94 10.69 23.91
C THR A 294 9.04 9.62 23.30
N GLY A 295 7.82 9.98 22.94
CA GLY A 295 6.90 9.09 22.28
C GLY A 295 6.06 9.84 21.24
N VAL A 296 5.53 9.10 20.29
CA VAL A 296 4.61 9.64 19.28
C VAL A 296 3.27 8.96 19.43
N LEU A 297 2.21 9.75 19.60
CA LEU A 297 0.84 9.27 19.43
C LEU A 297 0.31 9.73 18.07
N MET A 298 -0.59 8.95 17.52
CA MET A 298 -1.23 9.21 16.24
C MET A 298 -2.75 9.13 16.36
N SER A 299 -3.43 10.15 15.87
CA SER A 299 -4.86 10.11 15.57
C SER A 299 -5.06 9.62 14.14
N TYR A 300 -5.77 8.52 13.96
CA TYR A 300 -6.15 7.98 12.65
C TYR A 300 -7.63 8.21 12.40
N LEU A 301 -7.92 9.27 11.69
CA LEU A 301 -9.28 9.71 11.34
C LEU A 301 -9.68 9.17 9.96
N ARG A 302 -10.94 8.81 9.83
CA ARG A 302 -11.52 8.27 8.59
C ARG A 302 -12.88 8.89 8.34
N TRP A 303 -13.35 8.84 7.09
CA TRP A 303 -14.65 9.31 6.64
C TRP A 303 -14.86 10.78 7.00
N SER A 304 -16.06 11.14 7.49
CA SER A 304 -16.39 12.53 7.85
C SER A 304 -15.40 13.18 8.82
N ALA A 305 -14.88 12.41 9.80
CA ALA A 305 -13.88 12.94 10.72
C ALA A 305 -12.55 13.31 10.04
N ALA A 306 -12.18 12.61 8.98
CA ALA A 306 -11.02 13.00 8.17
C ALA A 306 -11.34 14.23 7.30
N GLU A 307 -12.53 14.28 6.71
CA GLU A 307 -12.99 15.42 5.89
C GLU A 307 -13.08 16.69 6.71
N ASP A 308 -13.61 16.62 7.93
CA ASP A 308 -13.68 17.77 8.86
C ASP A 308 -12.27 18.29 9.21
N MET A 309 -11.34 17.39 9.52
CA MET A 309 -9.95 17.77 9.81
C MET A 309 -9.22 18.33 8.59
N ASP A 310 -9.58 17.91 7.39
CA ASP A 310 -8.95 18.39 6.16
C ASP A 310 -9.32 19.82 5.80
N THR A 311 -10.32 20.43 6.48
CA THR A 311 -10.65 21.84 6.39
C THR A 311 -9.67 22.74 7.16
N LEU A 312 -8.89 22.16 8.08
CA LEU A 312 -7.96 22.86 8.97
C LEU A 312 -6.54 22.81 8.40
N ASN A 313 -5.69 23.78 8.78
CA ASN A 313 -4.26 23.72 8.57
C ASN A 313 -3.58 22.81 9.62
N ASP A 314 -2.27 22.55 9.47
CA ASP A 314 -1.54 21.61 10.34
C ASP A 314 -1.52 22.03 11.81
N ASP A 315 -1.36 23.33 12.11
CA ASP A 315 -1.36 23.81 13.49
C ASP A 315 -2.75 23.69 14.13
N GLU A 316 -3.80 24.00 13.38
CA GLU A 316 -5.19 23.84 13.82
C GLU A 316 -5.52 22.37 14.07
N ARG A 317 -5.08 21.44 13.20
CA ARG A 317 -5.20 20.00 13.39
C ARG A 317 -4.52 19.52 14.67
N ASN A 318 -3.28 19.94 14.88
CA ASN A 318 -2.52 19.61 16.07
C ASN A 318 -3.23 20.09 17.34
N ASN A 319 -3.70 21.33 17.35
CA ASN A 319 -4.42 21.93 18.48
C ASN A 319 -5.76 21.21 18.75
N ALA A 320 -6.51 20.88 17.70
CA ALA A 320 -7.78 20.16 17.82
C ALA A 320 -7.56 18.77 18.47
N ILE A 321 -6.53 18.04 18.05
CA ILE A 321 -6.21 16.74 18.61
C ILE A 321 -5.67 16.86 20.04
N LEU A 322 -4.79 17.81 20.32
CA LEU A 322 -4.27 18.03 21.69
C LEU A 322 -5.37 18.35 22.69
N ASN A 323 -6.27 19.28 22.35
CA ASN A 323 -7.39 19.63 23.20
C ASN A 323 -8.31 18.44 23.49
N ARG A 324 -8.54 17.60 22.49
CA ARG A 324 -9.34 16.40 22.64
C ARG A 324 -8.63 15.33 23.47
N TRP A 325 -7.34 15.12 23.23
CA TRP A 325 -6.55 14.14 23.95
C TRP A 325 -6.29 14.51 25.40
N GLU A 326 -6.40 15.79 25.80
CA GLU A 326 -6.30 16.19 27.21
C GLU A 326 -7.34 15.50 28.08
N SER A 327 -8.54 15.19 27.53
CA SER A 327 -9.57 14.40 28.22
C SER A 327 -9.30 12.88 28.21
N ILE A 328 -8.43 12.41 27.33
CA ILE A 328 -8.12 10.98 27.16
C ILE A 328 -6.79 10.63 27.86
N PHE A 329 -5.80 11.48 27.63
CA PHE A 329 -4.44 11.40 28.18
C PHE A 329 -4.12 12.74 28.84
N GLU A 330 -4.44 12.87 30.12
CA GLU A 330 -4.21 14.10 30.90
C GLU A 330 -2.73 14.52 30.81
N GLY A 331 -2.49 15.78 30.48
CA GLY A 331 -1.15 16.33 30.27
C GLY A 331 -0.68 16.38 28.82
N SER A 332 -1.53 16.01 27.85
CA SER A 332 -1.21 16.08 26.40
C SER A 332 -0.74 17.47 25.99
N ILE A 333 -1.44 18.54 26.42
CA ILE A 333 -1.10 19.92 26.07
C ILE A 333 0.28 20.31 26.64
N ASN A 334 0.53 19.99 27.88
CA ASN A 334 1.78 20.36 28.58
C ASN A 334 3.01 19.61 28.06
N ASN A 335 2.82 18.40 27.58
CA ASN A 335 3.89 17.54 27.08
C ASN A 335 4.08 17.64 25.56
N PHE A 336 3.32 18.45 24.85
CA PHE A 336 3.47 18.67 23.43
C PHE A 336 4.89 19.13 23.05
N ASP A 337 5.46 18.53 22.02
CA ASP A 337 6.74 18.90 21.45
C ASP A 337 6.55 19.40 19.98
N LYS A 338 6.06 18.55 19.12
CA LYS A 338 5.83 18.87 17.71
C LYS A 338 4.78 17.93 17.10
N GLY A 339 4.23 18.35 15.94
CA GLY A 339 3.25 17.54 15.22
C GLY A 339 3.40 17.66 13.71
N VAL A 340 2.85 16.69 13.00
CA VAL A 340 2.73 16.67 11.53
C VAL A 340 1.49 15.90 11.14
N SER A 341 0.86 16.28 10.05
CA SER A 341 -0.29 15.54 9.52
C SER A 341 -0.07 15.00 8.11
N LYS A 342 -0.84 13.98 7.74
CA LYS A 342 -0.93 13.46 6.37
C LYS A 342 -2.38 13.19 6.02
N SER A 343 -2.94 14.00 5.14
CA SER A 343 -4.19 13.72 4.44
C SER A 343 -3.91 13.06 3.10
N TRP A 344 -4.66 12.00 2.79
CA TRP A 344 -4.61 11.37 1.47
C TRP A 344 -5.62 11.95 0.49
N VAL A 345 -6.65 12.66 0.97
CA VAL A 345 -7.60 13.40 0.12
C VAL A 345 -6.93 14.64 -0.46
N LEU A 346 -6.18 15.37 0.36
CA LEU A 346 -5.44 16.57 -0.07
C LEU A 346 -4.18 16.24 -0.89
N ASP A 347 -3.75 14.99 -0.89
CA ASP A 347 -2.59 14.55 -1.68
C ASP A 347 -2.90 14.60 -3.18
N GLU A 348 -2.10 15.35 -3.93
CA GLU A 348 -2.31 15.63 -5.36
C GLU A 348 -2.41 14.39 -6.25
N TRP A 349 -1.62 13.35 -5.94
CA TRP A 349 -1.48 12.15 -6.75
C TRP A 349 -2.19 10.92 -6.17
N SER A 350 -3.03 11.12 -5.15
CA SER A 350 -3.82 10.04 -4.55
C SER A 350 -5.30 10.37 -4.46
N LYS A 351 -5.66 11.60 -4.00
CA LYS A 351 -7.04 12.08 -3.84
C LYS A 351 -7.94 11.07 -3.10
N GLY A 352 -7.36 10.31 -2.16
CA GLY A 352 -8.01 9.28 -1.35
C GLY A 352 -7.03 8.25 -0.83
N ALA A 353 -7.36 7.64 0.30
CA ALA A 353 -6.45 6.72 0.99
C ALA A 353 -6.46 5.31 0.39
N TRP A 354 -7.63 4.76 0.08
CA TRP A 354 -7.80 3.45 -0.56
C TRP A 354 -9.16 3.33 -1.24
N ALA A 355 -9.26 2.42 -2.20
CA ALA A 355 -10.52 2.12 -2.86
C ALA A 355 -11.51 1.45 -1.88
N SER A 356 -12.69 2.04 -1.76
CA SER A 356 -13.77 1.59 -0.88
C SER A 356 -15.13 1.76 -1.56
N PRO A 357 -15.38 0.99 -2.65
CA PRO A 357 -16.63 1.10 -3.39
C PRO A 357 -17.83 0.71 -2.53
N THR A 358 -18.99 1.26 -2.87
CA THR A 358 -20.27 0.72 -2.40
C THR A 358 -20.52 -0.65 -3.04
N THR A 359 -21.49 -1.40 -2.52
CA THR A 359 -21.86 -2.69 -3.10
C THR A 359 -22.23 -2.53 -4.59
N SER A 360 -23.07 -1.57 -4.93
CA SER A 360 -23.50 -1.31 -6.31
C SER A 360 -22.31 -0.93 -7.21
N GLN A 361 -21.41 -0.05 -6.74
CA GLN A 361 -20.20 0.30 -7.51
C GLN A 361 -19.29 -0.92 -7.73
N ASN A 362 -19.18 -1.79 -6.74
CA ASN A 362 -18.39 -3.01 -6.87
C ASN A 362 -19.01 -3.98 -7.87
N GLU A 363 -20.33 -4.18 -7.83
CA GLU A 363 -21.03 -5.07 -8.76
C GLU A 363 -20.95 -4.59 -10.20
N THR A 364 -20.98 -3.28 -10.44
CA THR A 364 -21.03 -2.72 -11.80
C THR A 364 -19.67 -2.41 -12.41
N LEU A 365 -18.65 -2.07 -11.60
CA LEU A 365 -17.39 -1.53 -12.11
C LEU A 365 -16.15 -2.38 -11.78
N ASN A 366 -16.27 -3.34 -10.84
CA ASN A 366 -15.10 -4.08 -10.36
C ASN A 366 -14.32 -4.80 -11.47
N GLU A 367 -15.02 -5.46 -12.39
CA GLU A 367 -14.38 -6.18 -13.49
C GLU A 367 -13.69 -5.23 -14.46
N SER A 368 -14.35 -4.14 -14.85
CA SER A 368 -13.84 -3.19 -15.83
C SER A 368 -12.54 -2.50 -15.40
N ILE A 369 -12.35 -2.29 -14.09
CA ILE A 369 -11.18 -1.58 -13.54
C ILE A 369 -9.87 -2.28 -13.93
N SER A 370 -9.85 -3.61 -13.91
CA SER A 370 -8.66 -4.41 -14.21
C SER A 370 -8.57 -4.89 -15.67
N GLN A 371 -9.65 -4.72 -16.45
CA GLN A 371 -9.68 -5.18 -17.85
C GLN A 371 -8.61 -4.50 -18.71
N ILE A 372 -8.00 -5.30 -19.59
CA ILE A 372 -7.03 -4.85 -20.58
C ILE A 372 -7.78 -4.04 -21.66
N GLU A 373 -7.23 -2.91 -22.07
CA GLU A 373 -7.76 -2.11 -23.16
C GLU A 373 -6.69 -1.91 -24.24
N GLY A 374 -6.72 -2.80 -25.23
CA GLY A 374 -5.72 -2.84 -26.28
C GLY A 374 -4.33 -3.21 -25.73
N ARG A 375 -3.40 -2.25 -25.72
CA ARG A 375 -2.05 -2.41 -25.22
C ARG A 375 -1.87 -1.90 -23.78
N LEU A 376 -2.97 -1.48 -23.14
CA LEU A 376 -2.98 -0.93 -21.78
C LEU A 376 -3.44 -1.98 -20.79
N HIS A 377 -2.62 -2.22 -19.77
CA HIS A 377 -2.90 -3.07 -18.62
C HIS A 377 -3.10 -2.18 -17.38
N PHE A 378 -3.86 -2.65 -16.39
CA PHE A 378 -4.21 -1.86 -15.20
C PHE A 378 -3.99 -2.67 -13.94
N ALA A 379 -3.32 -2.07 -12.95
CA ALA A 379 -3.11 -2.65 -11.63
C ALA A 379 -3.17 -1.56 -10.54
N GLY A 380 -3.05 -1.98 -9.30
CA GLY A 380 -3.16 -1.15 -8.11
C GLY A 380 -4.01 -1.87 -7.07
N GLU A 381 -4.01 -1.39 -5.81
CA GLU A 381 -4.84 -2.03 -4.77
C GLU A 381 -6.33 -2.00 -5.11
N HIS A 382 -6.77 -0.98 -5.87
CA HIS A 382 -8.15 -0.82 -6.34
C HIS A 382 -8.58 -1.92 -7.32
N ALA A 383 -7.63 -2.50 -8.06
CA ALA A 383 -7.83 -3.59 -9.01
C ALA A 383 -7.57 -4.98 -8.38
N SER A 384 -7.83 -5.11 -7.08
CA SER A 384 -7.66 -6.33 -6.29
C SER A 384 -8.85 -6.55 -5.36
N ASN A 385 -9.03 -7.78 -4.88
CA ASN A 385 -9.99 -8.11 -3.82
C ASN A 385 -9.48 -7.69 -2.42
N ASP A 386 -8.16 -7.60 -2.23
CA ASP A 386 -7.53 -7.12 -0.99
C ASP A 386 -7.29 -5.60 -1.02
N ARG A 387 -8.34 -4.81 -1.28
CA ARG A 387 -8.25 -3.35 -1.33
C ARG A 387 -7.79 -2.74 -0.02
N GLY A 388 -7.05 -1.63 -0.12
CA GLY A 388 -6.52 -0.91 1.04
C GLY A 388 -5.28 -1.55 1.68
N TRP A 389 -4.69 -2.56 1.05
CA TRP A 389 -3.55 -3.29 1.57
C TRP A 389 -2.40 -3.37 0.56
N MET A 390 -1.17 -3.43 1.07
CA MET A 390 0.01 -3.73 0.25
C MET A 390 -0.15 -5.09 -0.46
N GLN A 391 -0.74 -6.07 0.22
CA GLN A 391 -1.05 -7.39 -0.33
C GLN A 391 -1.80 -7.30 -1.65
N GLY A 392 -2.91 -6.55 -1.69
CA GLY A 392 -3.72 -6.39 -2.89
C GLY A 392 -2.98 -5.66 -4.01
N ALA A 393 -2.14 -4.69 -3.67
CA ALA A 393 -1.32 -3.98 -4.64
C ALA A 393 -0.24 -4.90 -5.26
N LEU A 394 0.43 -5.72 -4.45
CA LEU A 394 1.39 -6.73 -4.91
C LEU A 394 0.71 -7.76 -5.81
N PHE A 395 -0.42 -8.30 -5.36
CA PHE A 395 -1.19 -9.28 -6.13
C PHE A 395 -1.59 -8.73 -7.51
N SER A 396 -2.14 -7.52 -7.55
CA SER A 396 -2.60 -6.94 -8.82
C SER A 396 -1.43 -6.58 -9.76
N GLY A 397 -0.28 -6.18 -9.21
CA GLY A 397 0.92 -5.95 -10.00
C GLY A 397 1.45 -7.23 -10.67
N LEU A 398 1.52 -8.33 -9.92
CA LEU A 398 1.93 -9.65 -10.44
C LEU A 398 0.92 -10.20 -11.46
N ARG A 399 -0.39 -10.02 -11.22
CA ARG A 399 -1.43 -10.39 -12.20
C ARG A 399 -1.20 -9.67 -13.53
N ALA A 400 -1.05 -8.34 -13.49
CA ALA A 400 -0.86 -7.55 -14.69
C ALA A 400 0.47 -7.85 -15.42
N SER A 401 1.53 -8.13 -14.67
CA SER A 401 2.79 -8.63 -15.23
C SER A 401 2.59 -9.95 -15.96
N THR A 402 1.83 -10.89 -15.39
CA THR A 402 1.50 -12.17 -16.03
C THR A 402 0.67 -11.98 -17.29
N GLU A 403 -0.29 -11.06 -17.27
CA GLU A 403 -1.08 -10.70 -18.47
C GLU A 403 -0.17 -10.20 -19.59
N ILE A 404 0.79 -9.30 -19.28
CA ILE A 404 1.75 -8.78 -20.27
C ILE A 404 2.61 -9.91 -20.85
N LYS A 405 3.10 -10.84 -20.01
CA LYS A 405 3.93 -11.99 -20.44
C LYS A 405 3.15 -12.94 -21.37
N ASN A 406 1.85 -13.05 -21.19
CA ASN A 406 0.97 -13.93 -21.99
C ASN A 406 0.39 -13.25 -23.24
N THR A 407 0.60 -11.94 -23.41
CA THR A 407 0.20 -11.22 -24.62
C THR A 407 1.34 -11.24 -25.65
N ASN A 408 1.13 -11.92 -26.77
CA ASN A 408 2.05 -11.98 -27.91
C ASN A 408 2.12 -10.66 -28.68
#